data_bc339b0672e7550e9bc7e025c5086126
#
_entry.id   bc339b0672e7550e9bc7e025c5086126
#
_cell.length_a   1.000
_cell.length_b   1.000
_cell.length_c   1.000
_cell.angle_alpha   90.00
_cell.angle_beta   90.00
_cell.angle_gamma   90.00
#
_symmetry.space_group_name_H-M   'P 1'
#
loop_
_entity.id
_entity.type
_entity.pdbx_description
1 polymer ?
#
loop_
_entity_poly.entity_id
_entity_poly.type
_entity_poly.pdbx_seq_one_letter_code
_entity_poly.pdbx_strand_id
1 'polypeptide(L)'
;MPMTRPKLLLPGPIDIWEETLAALSEQVLPHYGEDFGPIYEETVSMLRTIFQTRNDVIIMTAPGSGALDAGLSSLFQPGEQVAVVTNGPFADRLVEILKAFRCEVVAVDAPWGEPGDPDSMRSALEKHPAVAGLVVVANDTGTGVRNPLEAYAGLAREFDLPFFVDGVSALGGYDIPVDDLGIDVAVTSSNKALETAPGLGILAVSDRAWDIIRAKDSAHRGWYYDLAVWKRASESSGEHPYPTTQASSLIVSLHASLKRILHRETLEGHWARYAWAQSVVRAGLRAVGCTPIVADAAASCTVTTFRVHPDVSEAAELRTYLLRNHGFLAAQAMGEFTRDALRIGHMGKAGSRDYIEPFLLGMEDFFRTVKGHDLPRGCSLEGLRRSGISF
;
A
#
# COMPACT_ATOMS: atom_id res chain seq x y z
N MET A 1 15.79 -32.16 3.83
CA MET A 1 16.61 -30.96 3.76
C MET A 1 15.92 -29.90 4.60
N PRO A 2 16.61 -29.08 5.41
CA PRO A 2 15.97 -27.95 6.04
C PRO A 2 15.38 -27.07 4.92
N MET A 3 14.09 -26.76 5.02
CA MET A 3 13.45 -25.86 4.05
C MET A 3 14.16 -24.52 4.13
N THR A 4 14.84 -24.14 3.05
CA THR A 4 15.32 -22.75 2.91
C THR A 4 14.11 -21.84 3.00
N ARG A 5 14.23 -20.72 3.71
CA ARG A 5 13.16 -19.72 3.81
C ARG A 5 12.64 -19.36 2.40
N PRO A 6 11.33 -19.43 2.16
CA PRO A 6 10.78 -19.07 0.85
C PRO A 6 10.99 -17.59 0.54
N LYS A 7 11.19 -17.26 -0.73
CA LYS A 7 11.14 -15.90 -1.26
C LYS A 7 9.69 -15.42 -1.26
N LEU A 8 9.46 -14.25 -0.66
CA LEU A 8 8.11 -13.70 -0.53
C LEU A 8 7.73 -12.91 -1.79
N LEU A 9 6.71 -13.37 -2.48
CA LEU A 9 6.02 -12.63 -3.53
C LEU A 9 4.64 -12.14 -3.03
N LEU A 10 4.57 -11.81 -1.74
CA LEU A 10 3.35 -11.34 -1.09
C LEU A 10 3.18 -9.83 -1.31
N PRO A 11 1.94 -9.32 -1.40
CA PRO A 11 1.70 -7.88 -1.43
C PRO A 11 1.83 -7.21 -0.04
N GLY A 12 2.61 -7.82 0.86
CA GLY A 12 2.95 -7.42 2.22
C GLY A 12 2.50 -8.47 3.27
N PRO A 13 3.41 -8.82 4.24
CA PRO A 13 4.79 -8.34 4.34
C PRO A 13 5.67 -8.82 3.18
N ILE A 14 6.79 -8.11 2.97
CA ILE A 14 7.70 -8.33 1.84
C ILE A 14 9.07 -8.80 2.31
N ASP A 15 9.90 -9.32 1.40
CA ASP A 15 11.33 -9.48 1.66
C ASP A 15 12.03 -8.12 1.55
N ILE A 16 12.70 -7.73 2.62
CA ILE A 16 13.40 -6.44 2.73
C ILE A 16 14.88 -6.57 2.35
N TRP A 17 15.50 -5.45 2.01
CA TRP A 17 16.91 -5.40 1.62
C TRP A 17 17.85 -5.64 2.80
N GLU A 18 19.07 -6.09 2.52
CA GLU A 18 20.05 -6.48 3.53
C GLU A 18 20.43 -5.32 4.46
N GLU A 19 20.60 -4.11 3.93
CA GLU A 19 20.88 -2.92 4.73
C GLU A 19 19.74 -2.56 5.68
N THR A 20 18.51 -2.71 5.24
CA THR A 20 17.30 -2.49 6.08
C THR A 20 17.20 -3.57 7.16
N LEU A 21 17.51 -4.82 6.81
CA LEU A 21 17.53 -5.94 7.75
C LEU A 21 18.65 -5.80 8.78
N ALA A 22 19.85 -5.35 8.37
CA ALA A 22 20.97 -5.09 9.26
C ALA A 22 20.61 -4.00 10.28
N ALA A 23 20.02 -2.89 9.83
CA ALA A 23 19.57 -1.80 10.71
C ALA A 23 18.52 -2.28 11.74
N LEU A 24 17.62 -3.21 11.35
CA LEU A 24 16.64 -3.79 12.27
C LEU A 24 17.28 -4.65 13.39
N SER A 25 18.48 -5.18 13.16
CA SER A 25 19.19 -6.05 14.09
C SER A 25 20.18 -5.31 15.00
N GLU A 26 20.30 -3.99 14.87
CA GLU A 26 21.15 -3.17 15.73
C GLU A 26 20.61 -3.09 17.16
N GLN A 27 21.50 -2.71 18.10
CA GLN A 27 21.11 -2.50 19.49
C GLN A 27 20.02 -1.42 19.59
N VAL A 28 19.04 -1.66 20.44
CA VAL A 28 17.91 -0.74 20.66
C VAL A 28 18.41 0.61 21.19
N LEU A 29 18.03 1.69 20.52
CA LEU A 29 18.25 3.05 20.99
C LEU A 29 17.11 3.51 21.90
N PRO A 30 17.37 4.36 22.90
CA PRO A 30 16.32 5.10 23.59
C PRO A 30 15.48 5.88 22.53
N HIS A 31 14.19 6.00 22.75
CA HIS A 31 13.30 6.72 21.82
C HIS A 31 13.36 8.26 21.98
N TYR A 32 14.42 8.79 22.57
CA TYR A 32 14.68 10.21 22.82
C TYR A 32 16.19 10.45 22.90
N GLY A 33 16.59 11.73 22.96
CA GLY A 33 17.98 12.14 23.16
C GLY A 33 18.77 12.33 21.86
N GLU A 34 20.06 12.60 22.02
CA GLU A 34 20.94 13.02 20.93
C GLU A 34 21.20 11.94 19.88
N ASP A 35 21.10 10.67 20.24
CA ASP A 35 21.35 9.56 19.32
C ASP A 35 20.13 9.26 18.43
N PHE A 36 18.91 9.34 18.95
CA PHE A 36 17.69 8.96 18.24
C PHE A 36 16.95 10.15 17.61
N GLY A 37 16.96 11.31 18.26
CA GLY A 37 16.26 12.50 17.77
C GLY A 37 16.58 12.86 16.32
N PRO A 38 17.85 12.98 15.93
CA PRO A 38 18.24 13.27 14.55
C PRO A 38 17.78 12.22 13.54
N ILE A 39 17.82 10.92 13.92
CA ILE A 39 17.33 9.82 13.08
C ILE A 39 15.82 9.96 12.83
N TYR A 40 15.06 10.27 13.88
CA TYR A 40 13.62 10.48 13.76
C TYR A 40 13.28 11.67 12.87
N GLU A 41 13.94 12.81 13.07
CA GLU A 41 13.73 14.03 12.29
C GLU A 41 14.09 13.83 10.80
N GLU A 42 15.24 13.20 10.52
CA GLU A 42 15.64 12.85 9.13
C GLU A 42 14.63 11.88 8.51
N THR A 43 14.13 10.89 9.28
CA THR A 43 13.09 9.96 8.82
C THR A 43 11.81 10.67 8.43
N VAL A 44 11.33 11.60 9.27
CA VAL A 44 10.15 12.44 8.97
C VAL A 44 10.38 13.31 7.72
N SER A 45 11.57 13.90 7.59
CA SER A 45 11.93 14.70 6.41
C SER A 45 11.91 13.87 5.13
N MET A 46 12.49 12.67 5.16
CA MET A 46 12.47 11.75 4.02
C MET A 46 11.05 11.26 3.68
N LEU A 47 10.22 11.01 4.68
CA LEU A 47 8.81 10.67 4.47
C LEU A 47 8.05 11.82 3.81
N ARG A 48 8.29 13.08 4.19
CA ARG A 48 7.72 14.24 3.49
C ARG A 48 8.10 14.25 2.00
N THR A 49 9.33 13.89 1.67
CA THR A 49 9.76 13.74 0.27
C THR A 49 8.98 12.65 -0.45
N ILE A 50 8.82 11.47 0.18
CA ILE A 50 8.05 10.35 -0.38
C ILE A 50 6.57 10.73 -0.61
N PHE A 51 5.97 11.42 0.34
CA PHE A 51 4.58 11.89 0.26
C PHE A 51 4.43 13.14 -0.64
N GLN A 52 5.54 13.81 -0.99
CA GLN A 52 5.53 15.09 -1.69
C GLN A 52 4.64 16.08 -0.95
N THR A 53 4.95 16.29 0.34
CA THR A 53 4.12 17.09 1.24
C THR A 53 4.96 17.97 2.18
N ARG A 54 4.41 19.12 2.56
CA ARG A 54 4.89 19.97 3.65
C ARG A 54 4.11 19.76 4.94
N ASN A 55 3.06 18.96 4.88
CA ASN A 55 2.18 18.65 5.99
C ASN A 55 2.91 17.93 7.13
N ASP A 56 2.26 17.84 8.28
CA ASP A 56 2.77 17.02 9.38
C ASP A 56 2.76 15.54 9.01
N VAL A 57 3.87 14.87 9.32
CA VAL A 57 3.99 13.42 9.18
C VAL A 57 4.09 12.78 10.55
N ILE A 58 3.19 11.85 10.83
CA ILE A 58 3.09 11.10 12.08
C ILE A 58 3.52 9.66 11.82
N ILE A 59 4.44 9.15 12.65
CA ILE A 59 4.86 7.74 12.66
C ILE A 59 4.28 7.10 13.91
N MET A 60 3.34 6.17 13.75
CA MET A 60 2.71 5.42 14.85
C MET A 60 3.28 4.01 14.95
N THR A 61 3.55 3.53 16.14
CA THR A 61 3.83 2.10 16.39
C THR A 61 2.52 1.32 16.27
N ALA A 62 2.12 1.04 15.04
CA ALA A 62 0.86 0.39 14.68
C ALA A 62 0.95 -0.23 13.28
N PRO A 63 0.11 -1.23 12.93
CA PRO A 63 -0.06 -1.61 11.54
C PRO A 63 -0.73 -0.48 10.74
N GLY A 64 -0.68 -0.55 9.41
CA GLY A 64 -1.39 0.40 8.54
C GLY A 64 -2.88 0.54 8.90
N SER A 65 -3.56 -0.55 9.27
CA SER A 65 -4.96 -0.51 9.73
C SER A 65 -5.14 0.36 10.98
N GLY A 66 -4.19 0.36 11.91
CA GLY A 66 -4.25 1.25 13.08
C GLY A 66 -4.09 2.72 12.71
N ALA A 67 -3.27 3.03 11.69
CA ALA A 67 -3.18 4.39 11.16
C ALA A 67 -4.45 4.81 10.41
N LEU A 68 -5.11 3.87 9.71
CA LEU A 68 -6.44 4.11 9.10
C LEU A 68 -7.49 4.42 10.18
N ASP A 69 -7.52 3.62 11.27
CA ASP A 69 -8.39 3.86 12.42
C ASP A 69 -8.15 5.28 13.01
N ALA A 70 -6.88 5.64 13.25
CA ALA A 70 -6.51 6.94 13.79
C ALA A 70 -6.94 8.10 12.89
N GLY A 71 -6.66 7.99 11.59
CA GLY A 71 -7.00 9.03 10.61
C GLY A 71 -8.52 9.20 10.45
N LEU A 72 -9.24 8.10 10.23
CA LEU A 72 -10.69 8.13 10.02
C LEU A 72 -11.45 8.58 11.27
N SER A 73 -11.12 8.03 12.46
CA SER A 73 -11.79 8.42 13.70
C SER A 73 -11.48 9.86 14.13
N SER A 74 -10.32 10.40 13.72
CA SER A 74 -9.96 11.79 14.01
C SER A 74 -10.65 12.76 13.05
N LEU A 75 -10.77 12.40 11.76
CA LEU A 75 -11.35 13.26 10.74
C LEU A 75 -12.90 13.25 10.77
N PHE A 76 -13.51 12.11 11.13
CA PHE A 76 -14.96 11.92 11.14
C PHE A 76 -15.47 11.60 12.55
N GLN A 77 -16.73 11.95 12.82
CA GLN A 77 -17.41 11.69 14.10
C GLN A 77 -18.72 10.91 13.92
N PRO A 78 -19.23 10.26 14.97
CA PRO A 78 -20.48 9.51 14.91
C PRO A 78 -21.63 10.32 14.30
N GLY A 79 -22.39 9.71 13.38
CA GLY A 79 -23.51 10.31 12.68
C GLY A 79 -23.17 11.11 11.43
N GLU A 80 -21.89 11.37 11.15
CA GLU A 80 -21.49 12.00 9.88
C GLU A 80 -21.60 11.03 8.72
N GLN A 81 -22.06 11.53 7.56
CA GLN A 81 -22.07 10.79 6.30
C GLN A 81 -20.70 10.88 5.63
N VAL A 82 -20.15 9.75 5.21
CA VAL A 82 -18.84 9.69 4.54
C VAL A 82 -18.98 8.94 3.22
N ALA A 83 -18.59 9.58 2.11
CA ALA A 83 -18.58 8.95 0.80
C ALA A 83 -17.33 8.08 0.62
N VAL A 84 -17.52 6.84 0.18
CA VAL A 84 -16.45 5.84 0.00
C VAL A 84 -16.58 5.17 -1.35
N VAL A 85 -15.48 5.10 -2.11
CA VAL A 85 -15.39 4.25 -3.30
C VAL A 85 -15.14 2.82 -2.87
N THR A 86 -16.01 1.89 -3.29
CA THR A 86 -15.94 0.46 -2.92
C THR A 86 -15.74 -0.40 -4.16
N ASN A 87 -14.50 -0.87 -4.36
CA ASN A 87 -14.11 -1.69 -5.52
C ASN A 87 -13.09 -2.79 -5.18
N GLY A 88 -13.06 -3.18 -3.89
CA GLY A 88 -12.19 -4.24 -3.41
C GLY A 88 -12.21 -4.39 -1.89
N PRO A 89 -11.57 -5.46 -1.36
CA PRO A 89 -11.65 -5.82 0.06
C PRO A 89 -11.02 -4.79 1.02
N PHE A 90 -10.12 -3.93 0.54
CA PHE A 90 -9.55 -2.89 1.38
C PHE A 90 -10.45 -1.65 1.45
N ALA A 91 -11.19 -1.36 0.39
CA ALA A 91 -12.26 -0.37 0.44
C ALA A 91 -13.41 -0.82 1.36
N ASP A 92 -13.81 -2.09 1.30
CA ASP A 92 -14.80 -2.66 2.21
C ASP A 92 -14.36 -2.54 3.68
N ARG A 93 -13.05 -2.71 3.95
CA ARG A 93 -12.49 -2.49 5.30
C ARG A 93 -12.65 -1.05 5.79
N LEU A 94 -12.48 -0.04 4.91
CA LEU A 94 -12.71 1.35 5.29
C LEU A 94 -14.17 1.59 5.66
N VAL A 95 -15.10 0.94 4.93
CA VAL A 95 -16.53 0.95 5.28
C VAL A 95 -16.77 0.32 6.66
N GLU A 96 -16.14 -0.82 6.96
CA GLU A 96 -16.23 -1.46 8.28
C GLU A 96 -15.69 -0.56 9.39
N ILE A 97 -14.53 0.09 9.19
CA ILE A 97 -13.92 1.02 10.15
C ILE A 97 -14.86 2.21 10.41
N LEU A 98 -15.35 2.85 9.36
CA LEU A 98 -16.28 3.98 9.49
C LEU A 98 -17.57 3.59 10.25
N LYS A 99 -18.15 2.43 9.94
CA LYS A 99 -19.32 1.89 10.67
C LYS A 99 -19.00 1.58 12.13
N ALA A 100 -17.80 1.09 12.45
CA ALA A 100 -17.37 0.87 13.83
C ALA A 100 -17.30 2.17 14.63
N PHE A 101 -16.96 3.28 13.99
CA PHE A 101 -17.02 4.63 14.55
C PHE A 101 -18.40 5.29 14.44
N ARG A 102 -19.43 4.54 14.02
CA ARG A 102 -20.82 4.98 13.89
C ARG A 102 -21.03 6.11 12.86
N CYS A 103 -20.18 6.19 11.85
CA CYS A 103 -20.42 7.01 10.68
C CYS A 103 -21.46 6.36 9.76
N GLU A 104 -22.21 7.17 9.04
CA GLU A 104 -23.08 6.73 7.95
C GLU A 104 -22.26 6.67 6.66
N VAL A 105 -22.26 5.54 5.95
CA VAL A 105 -21.45 5.39 4.74
C VAL A 105 -22.31 5.53 3.49
N VAL A 106 -21.94 6.47 2.62
CA VAL A 106 -22.43 6.59 1.26
C VAL A 106 -21.47 5.81 0.36
N ALA A 107 -21.74 4.52 0.17
CA ALA A 107 -20.91 3.66 -0.68
C ALA A 107 -21.20 3.92 -2.17
N VAL A 108 -20.14 4.07 -2.96
CA VAL A 108 -20.21 4.15 -4.42
C VAL A 108 -19.47 2.95 -4.98
N ASP A 109 -20.27 1.93 -5.33
CA ASP A 109 -19.76 0.62 -5.71
C ASP A 109 -19.25 0.59 -7.16
N ALA A 110 -18.13 -0.10 -7.36
CA ALA A 110 -17.68 -0.54 -8.67
C ALA A 110 -17.30 -2.04 -8.62
N PRO A 111 -17.33 -2.76 -9.73
CA PRO A 111 -16.93 -4.16 -9.75
C PRO A 111 -15.50 -4.36 -9.26
N TRP A 112 -15.25 -5.42 -8.52
CA TRP A 112 -13.90 -5.74 -8.07
C TRP A 112 -12.95 -5.92 -9.26
N GLY A 113 -11.82 -5.21 -9.23
CA GLY A 113 -10.83 -5.20 -10.32
C GLY A 113 -11.07 -4.09 -11.35
N GLU A 114 -12.11 -3.30 -11.20
CA GLU A 114 -12.33 -2.08 -11.99
C GLU A 114 -12.08 -0.83 -11.13
N PRO A 115 -11.55 0.25 -11.71
CA PRO A 115 -11.42 1.51 -10.99
C PRO A 115 -12.81 2.06 -10.66
N GLY A 116 -12.92 2.75 -9.52
CA GLY A 116 -14.15 3.49 -9.21
C GLY A 116 -14.42 4.58 -10.25
N ASP A 117 -15.70 4.81 -10.52
CA ASP A 117 -16.16 5.81 -11.48
C ASP A 117 -16.40 7.18 -10.81
N PRO A 118 -15.63 8.22 -11.18
CA PRO A 118 -15.80 9.56 -10.63
C PRO A 118 -17.17 10.20 -10.92
N ASP A 119 -17.82 9.87 -12.05
CA ASP A 119 -19.14 10.42 -12.37
C ASP A 119 -20.23 9.82 -11.48
N SER A 120 -20.11 8.55 -11.14
CA SER A 120 -20.97 7.91 -10.13
C SER A 120 -20.78 8.53 -8.75
N MET A 121 -19.53 8.86 -8.36
CA MET A 121 -19.25 9.57 -7.10
C MET A 121 -19.85 10.97 -7.12
N ARG A 122 -19.69 11.74 -8.19
CA ARG A 122 -20.33 13.06 -8.38
C ARG A 122 -21.84 12.97 -8.14
N SER A 123 -22.48 12.02 -8.81
CA SER A 123 -23.93 11.81 -8.69
C SER A 123 -24.36 11.45 -7.25
N ALA A 124 -23.53 10.72 -6.53
CA ALA A 124 -23.76 10.40 -5.12
C ALA A 124 -23.62 11.63 -4.24
N LEU A 125 -22.58 12.47 -4.43
CA LEU A 125 -22.37 13.70 -3.66
C LEU A 125 -23.50 14.72 -3.88
N GLU A 126 -24.00 14.86 -5.11
CA GLU A 126 -25.16 15.72 -5.43
C GLU A 126 -26.45 15.27 -4.69
N LYS A 127 -26.63 13.94 -4.54
CA LYS A 127 -27.79 13.37 -3.83
C LYS A 127 -27.65 13.43 -2.31
N HIS A 128 -26.43 13.50 -1.80
CA HIS A 128 -26.11 13.49 -0.38
C HIS A 128 -25.32 14.74 0.03
N PRO A 129 -25.94 15.95 0.01
CA PRO A 129 -25.24 17.22 0.28
C PRO A 129 -24.72 17.35 1.72
N ALA A 130 -25.09 16.44 2.62
CA ALA A 130 -24.60 16.38 4.01
C ALA A 130 -23.35 15.52 4.19
N VAL A 131 -22.77 15.00 3.11
CA VAL A 131 -21.51 14.24 3.18
C VAL A 131 -20.41 15.11 3.78
N ALA A 132 -19.73 14.59 4.81
CA ALA A 132 -18.70 15.28 5.58
C ALA A 132 -17.27 15.03 5.05
N GLY A 133 -17.10 14.14 4.07
CA GLY A 133 -15.80 13.86 3.45
C GLY A 133 -15.82 12.73 2.45
N LEU A 134 -14.74 12.67 1.66
CA LEU A 134 -14.50 11.69 0.61
C LEU A 134 -13.34 10.78 1.00
N VAL A 135 -13.54 9.47 0.91
CA VAL A 135 -12.55 8.43 1.25
C VAL A 135 -12.30 7.54 0.06
N VAL A 136 -11.03 7.37 -0.34
CA VAL A 136 -10.63 6.56 -1.49
C VAL A 136 -9.43 5.69 -1.12
N VAL A 137 -9.46 4.41 -1.52
CA VAL A 137 -8.27 3.56 -1.56
C VAL A 137 -7.50 3.86 -2.83
N ALA A 138 -6.26 4.35 -2.74
CA ALA A 138 -5.46 4.66 -3.92
C ALA A 138 -5.16 3.42 -4.76
N ASN A 139 -4.89 2.30 -4.09
CA ASN A 139 -4.56 1.02 -4.70
C ASN A 139 -5.14 -0.14 -3.87
N ASP A 140 -6.20 -0.78 -4.35
CA ASP A 140 -6.73 -1.96 -3.66
C ASP A 140 -5.80 -3.17 -3.86
N THR A 141 -5.20 -3.62 -2.77
CA THR A 141 -4.22 -4.71 -2.77
C THR A 141 -4.86 -6.09 -3.01
N GLY A 142 -6.17 -6.20 -2.84
CA GLY A 142 -6.91 -7.46 -3.08
C GLY A 142 -7.07 -7.76 -4.55
N THR A 143 -7.35 -6.73 -5.33
CA THR A 143 -7.61 -6.80 -6.76
C THR A 143 -6.42 -6.35 -7.62
N GLY A 144 -5.59 -5.44 -7.11
CA GLY A 144 -4.50 -4.79 -7.85
C GLY A 144 -4.98 -3.62 -8.72
N VAL A 145 -6.09 -3.00 -8.36
CA VAL A 145 -6.65 -1.84 -9.09
C VAL A 145 -6.17 -0.52 -8.47
N ARG A 146 -5.80 0.44 -9.30
CA ARG A 146 -5.57 1.84 -8.92
C ARG A 146 -6.82 2.66 -9.21
N ASN A 147 -7.21 3.48 -8.25
CA ASN A 147 -8.27 4.46 -8.43
C ASN A 147 -7.72 5.78 -8.99
N PRO A 148 -8.50 6.51 -9.80
CA PRO A 148 -8.08 7.78 -10.42
C PRO A 148 -8.11 8.93 -9.40
N LEU A 149 -7.06 9.05 -8.58
CA LEU A 149 -6.99 10.01 -7.46
C LEU A 149 -7.16 11.46 -7.91
N GLU A 150 -6.64 11.83 -9.09
CA GLU A 150 -6.73 13.19 -9.63
C GLU A 150 -8.20 13.59 -9.85
N ALA A 151 -9.02 12.67 -10.34
CA ALA A 151 -10.44 12.91 -10.55
C ALA A 151 -11.19 13.07 -9.22
N TYR A 152 -10.89 12.21 -8.23
CA TYR A 152 -11.47 12.31 -6.89
C TYR A 152 -11.00 13.56 -6.12
N ALA A 153 -9.74 13.95 -6.28
CA ALA A 153 -9.22 15.21 -5.76
C ALA A 153 -9.96 16.42 -6.36
N GLY A 154 -10.31 16.35 -7.66
CA GLY A 154 -11.17 17.33 -8.32
C GLY A 154 -12.54 17.43 -7.68
N LEU A 155 -13.19 16.29 -7.41
CA LEU A 155 -14.50 16.23 -6.72
C LEU A 155 -14.41 16.75 -5.28
N ALA A 156 -13.39 16.35 -4.54
CA ALA A 156 -13.20 16.83 -3.15
C ALA A 156 -13.10 18.37 -3.11
N ARG A 157 -12.35 18.98 -4.04
CA ARG A 157 -12.27 20.45 -4.15
C ARG A 157 -13.59 21.08 -4.57
N GLU A 158 -14.27 20.51 -5.56
CA GLU A 158 -15.54 21.04 -6.07
C GLU A 158 -16.66 21.07 -5.02
N PHE A 159 -16.74 20.02 -4.20
CA PHE A 159 -17.73 19.90 -3.14
C PHE A 159 -17.23 20.39 -1.77
N ASP A 160 -16.03 20.97 -1.70
CA ASP A 160 -15.36 21.43 -0.47
C ASP A 160 -15.28 20.36 0.63
N LEU A 161 -14.98 19.12 0.24
CA LEU A 161 -14.90 17.98 1.16
C LEU A 161 -13.44 17.72 1.59
N PRO A 162 -13.18 17.36 2.86
CA PRO A 162 -11.91 16.77 3.24
C PRO A 162 -11.69 15.46 2.49
N PHE A 163 -10.46 15.28 1.99
CA PHE A 163 -10.08 14.14 1.17
C PHE A 163 -9.13 13.20 1.92
N PHE A 164 -9.63 12.01 2.23
CA PHE A 164 -8.87 10.95 2.89
C PHE A 164 -8.44 9.89 1.88
N VAL A 165 -7.16 9.54 1.87
CA VAL A 165 -6.61 8.53 0.96
C VAL A 165 -5.92 7.40 1.74
N ASP A 166 -6.45 6.18 1.60
CA ASP A 166 -5.71 4.96 1.94
C ASP A 166 -4.66 4.70 0.85
N GLY A 167 -3.42 5.09 1.12
CA GLY A 167 -2.25 4.85 0.30
C GLY A 167 -1.36 3.71 0.83
N VAL A 168 -1.87 2.82 1.70
CA VAL A 168 -1.08 1.79 2.39
C VAL A 168 -0.27 0.93 1.42
N SER A 169 -0.80 0.56 0.27
CA SER A 169 -0.05 -0.19 -0.74
C SER A 169 0.33 0.64 -1.98
N ALA A 170 0.18 1.96 -1.90
CA ALA A 170 0.36 2.89 -3.00
C ALA A 170 1.50 3.89 -2.75
N LEU A 171 1.44 4.61 -1.62
CA LEU A 171 2.42 5.64 -1.26
C LEU A 171 3.84 5.07 -1.18
N GLY A 172 4.74 5.72 -1.90
CA GLY A 172 6.11 5.24 -2.16
C GLY A 172 6.20 4.30 -3.36
N GLY A 173 5.12 3.68 -3.82
CA GLY A 173 5.12 2.73 -4.94
C GLY A 173 4.98 3.36 -6.32
N TYR A 174 4.39 4.53 -6.41
CA TYR A 174 4.26 5.36 -7.60
C TYR A 174 3.96 6.81 -7.19
N ASP A 175 3.96 7.71 -8.15
CA ASP A 175 3.76 9.14 -7.94
C ASP A 175 2.36 9.45 -7.37
N ILE A 176 2.33 9.99 -6.13
CA ILE A 176 1.12 10.49 -5.45
C ILE A 176 1.51 11.80 -4.73
N PRO A 177 1.45 12.94 -5.41
CA PRO A 177 1.79 14.22 -4.82
C PRO A 177 0.66 14.69 -3.88
N VAL A 178 0.81 14.40 -2.58
CA VAL A 178 -0.23 14.62 -1.56
C VAL A 178 -0.70 16.06 -1.52
N ASP A 179 0.23 17.04 -1.55
CA ASP A 179 -0.13 18.46 -1.50
C ASP A 179 -0.84 18.92 -2.79
N ASP A 180 -0.33 18.53 -3.96
CA ASP A 180 -0.91 18.96 -5.26
C ASP A 180 -2.31 18.36 -5.47
N LEU A 181 -2.54 17.14 -4.99
CA LEU A 181 -3.85 16.50 -5.01
C LEU A 181 -4.79 17.06 -3.93
N GLY A 182 -4.29 17.82 -2.95
CA GLY A 182 -5.09 18.36 -1.86
C GLY A 182 -5.62 17.25 -0.94
N ILE A 183 -4.81 16.22 -0.71
CA ILE A 183 -5.16 15.12 0.20
C ILE A 183 -4.99 15.62 1.64
N ASP A 184 -6.06 15.61 2.40
CA ASP A 184 -6.07 16.11 3.78
C ASP A 184 -5.48 15.10 4.77
N VAL A 185 -5.74 13.81 4.56
CA VAL A 185 -5.12 12.72 5.31
C VAL A 185 -4.70 11.61 4.35
N ALA A 186 -3.41 11.34 4.28
CA ALA A 186 -2.84 10.24 3.51
C ALA A 186 -2.21 9.22 4.45
N VAL A 187 -2.50 7.93 4.25
CA VAL A 187 -2.02 6.85 5.13
C VAL A 187 -1.18 5.84 4.37
N THR A 188 -0.06 5.41 4.98
CA THR A 188 0.74 4.27 4.50
C THR A 188 1.24 3.40 5.65
N SER A 189 2.02 2.38 5.33
CA SER A 189 2.67 1.51 6.32
C SER A 189 4.07 1.07 5.89
N SER A 190 4.91 0.79 6.88
CA SER A 190 6.33 0.48 6.70
C SER A 190 6.60 -0.75 5.82
N ASN A 191 5.76 -1.76 5.89
CA ASN A 191 5.96 -3.08 5.27
C ASN A 191 5.40 -3.21 3.84
N LYS A 192 5.18 -2.09 3.19
CA LYS A 192 4.74 -1.99 1.79
C LYS A 192 5.83 -1.32 0.96
N ALA A 193 5.50 -0.32 0.17
CA ALA A 193 6.45 0.36 -0.71
C ALA A 193 7.56 1.14 0.02
N LEU A 194 7.47 1.31 1.35
CA LEU A 194 8.56 1.83 2.18
C LEU A 194 9.62 0.77 2.56
N GLU A 195 9.43 -0.46 2.16
CA GLU A 195 10.39 -1.58 2.14
C GLU A 195 11.10 -1.90 3.46
N THR A 196 10.38 -1.83 4.59
CA THR A 196 10.89 -2.29 5.88
C THR A 196 9.93 -3.25 6.58
N ALA A 197 10.23 -3.65 7.82
CA ALA A 197 9.41 -4.57 8.59
C ALA A 197 8.03 -3.98 8.94
N PRO A 198 6.99 -4.81 9.13
CA PRO A 198 5.69 -4.35 9.61
C PRO A 198 5.78 -3.81 11.03
N GLY A 199 4.93 -2.83 11.36
CA GLY A 199 4.78 -2.31 12.72
C GLY A 199 4.73 -0.78 12.81
N LEU A 200 4.93 -0.06 11.69
CA LEU A 200 4.75 1.38 11.65
C LEU A 200 3.62 1.74 10.69
N GLY A 201 2.61 2.44 11.21
CA GLY A 201 1.59 3.15 10.44
C GLY A 201 1.99 4.61 10.33
N ILE A 202 1.86 5.20 9.14
CA ILE A 202 2.36 6.54 8.85
C ILE A 202 1.26 7.36 8.19
N LEU A 203 1.07 8.59 8.70
CA LEU A 203 0.06 9.51 8.18
C LEU A 203 0.71 10.84 7.80
N ALA A 204 0.26 11.44 6.70
CA ALA A 204 0.41 12.87 6.43
C ALA A 204 -0.93 13.55 6.72
N VAL A 205 -0.90 14.68 7.44
CA VAL A 205 -2.11 15.38 7.92
C VAL A 205 -1.99 16.86 7.59
N SER A 206 -2.92 17.39 6.79
CA SER A 206 -2.93 18.79 6.34
C SER A 206 -3.37 19.75 7.46
N ASP A 207 -3.05 21.03 7.28
CA ASP A 207 -3.54 22.09 8.18
C ASP A 207 -5.08 22.12 8.23
N ARG A 208 -5.74 21.93 7.06
CA ARG A 208 -7.21 21.81 6.99
C ARG A 208 -7.73 20.62 7.81
N ALA A 209 -7.08 19.47 7.71
CA ALA A 209 -7.45 18.32 8.53
C ALA A 209 -7.27 18.61 10.03
N TRP A 210 -6.19 19.31 10.43
CA TRP A 210 -6.00 19.72 11.82
C TRP A 210 -7.10 20.65 12.32
N ASP A 211 -7.57 21.60 11.50
CA ASP A 211 -8.67 22.47 11.86
C ASP A 211 -9.97 21.67 12.10
N ILE A 212 -10.28 20.73 11.22
CA ILE A 212 -11.42 19.82 11.35
C ILE A 212 -11.31 18.97 12.63
N ILE A 213 -10.14 18.37 12.87
CA ILE A 213 -9.88 17.49 14.01
C ILE A 213 -10.04 18.24 15.34
N ARG A 214 -9.54 19.49 15.41
CA ARG A 214 -9.67 20.35 16.61
C ARG A 214 -11.10 20.80 16.89
N ALA A 215 -11.91 20.97 15.85
CA ALA A 215 -13.30 21.42 15.98
C ALA A 215 -14.26 20.31 16.43
N LYS A 216 -13.86 19.02 16.35
CA LYS A 216 -14.74 17.87 16.62
C LYS A 216 -14.54 17.29 18.02
N ASP A 217 -15.59 16.67 18.56
CA ASP A 217 -15.51 15.89 19.80
C ASP A 217 -14.60 14.67 19.62
N SER A 218 -13.77 14.42 20.61
CA SER A 218 -12.78 13.33 20.61
C SER A 218 -13.20 12.09 21.42
N ALA A 219 -14.35 12.10 22.06
CA ALA A 219 -14.76 11.05 23.00
C ALA A 219 -14.80 9.63 22.39
N HIS A 220 -14.98 9.51 21.07
CA HIS A 220 -15.04 8.24 20.35
C HIS A 220 -13.68 7.73 19.86
N ARG A 221 -12.60 8.55 19.91
CA ARG A 221 -11.30 8.26 19.29
C ARG A 221 -10.39 7.32 20.10
N GLY A 222 -10.62 7.27 21.43
CA GLY A 222 -9.66 6.71 22.36
C GLY A 222 -8.40 7.60 22.48
N TRP A 223 -7.48 7.27 23.40
CA TRP A 223 -6.32 8.13 23.63
C TRP A 223 -5.21 7.95 22.59
N TYR A 224 -4.83 6.71 22.26
CA TYR A 224 -3.69 6.42 21.38
C TYR A 224 -3.95 6.79 19.93
N TYR A 225 -5.16 6.57 19.44
CA TYR A 225 -5.55 6.83 18.04
C TYR A 225 -6.13 8.23 17.81
N ASP A 226 -6.27 9.06 18.86
CA ASP A 226 -6.64 10.47 18.68
C ASP A 226 -5.44 11.27 18.17
N LEU A 227 -5.46 11.67 16.90
CA LEU A 227 -4.38 12.46 16.27
C LEU A 227 -4.16 13.80 16.99
N ALA A 228 -5.17 14.36 17.67
CA ALA A 228 -4.98 15.56 18.48
C ALA A 228 -4.03 15.35 19.66
N VAL A 229 -3.93 14.12 20.20
CA VAL A 229 -2.92 13.77 21.23
C VAL A 229 -1.52 13.82 20.63
N TRP A 230 -1.35 13.31 19.41
CA TRP A 230 -0.06 13.31 18.68
C TRP A 230 0.36 14.74 18.33
N LYS A 231 -0.59 15.56 17.86
CA LYS A 231 -0.32 16.97 17.55
C LYS A 231 0.14 17.75 18.78
N ARG A 232 -0.57 17.62 19.91
CA ARG A 232 -0.16 18.27 21.17
C ARG A 232 1.22 17.82 21.63
N ALA A 233 1.56 16.54 21.47
CA ALA A 233 2.89 16.04 21.80
C ALA A 233 3.96 16.66 20.91
N SER A 234 3.72 16.80 19.60
CA SER A 234 4.68 17.40 18.66
C SER A 234 4.89 18.91 18.87
N GLU A 235 3.92 19.61 19.44
CA GLU A 235 3.99 21.04 19.78
C GLU A 235 4.54 21.31 21.19
N SER A 236 4.69 20.26 22.01
CA SER A 236 5.23 20.41 23.36
C SER A 236 6.75 20.61 23.34
N SER A 237 7.27 21.33 24.33
CA SER A 237 8.72 21.50 24.55
C SER A 237 9.38 20.27 25.23
N GLY A 238 8.78 19.07 25.06
CA GLY A 238 9.28 17.82 25.63
C GLY A 238 10.51 17.27 24.90
N GLU A 239 11.07 16.21 25.42
CA GLU A 239 12.27 15.56 24.86
C GLU A 239 12.03 14.91 23.48
N HIS A 240 10.77 14.75 23.07
CA HIS A 240 10.39 14.09 21.81
C HIS A 240 9.00 14.52 21.32
N PRO A 241 8.74 14.49 19.98
CA PRO A 241 7.54 14.99 19.37
C PRO A 241 6.39 13.94 19.24
N TYR A 242 6.31 12.99 20.16
CA TYR A 242 5.28 11.92 20.14
C TYR A 242 4.84 11.58 21.57
N PRO A 243 3.59 11.08 21.75
CA PRO A 243 2.99 10.95 23.09
C PRO A 243 3.45 9.71 23.89
N THR A 244 4.17 8.78 23.26
CA THR A 244 4.50 7.47 23.85
C THR A 244 5.80 6.91 23.31
N THR A 245 6.35 5.89 23.97
CA THR A 245 7.51 5.15 23.51
C THR A 245 7.34 4.67 22.08
N GLN A 246 8.30 5.00 21.21
CA GLN A 246 8.35 4.56 19.84
C GLN A 246 9.10 3.24 19.69
N ALA A 247 8.74 2.47 18.64
CA ALA A 247 9.50 1.29 18.22
C ALA A 247 10.81 1.72 17.54
N SER A 248 11.81 2.16 18.33
CA SER A 248 13.04 2.78 17.82
C SER A 248 13.76 1.91 16.78
N SER A 249 13.89 0.59 16.98
CA SER A 249 14.50 -0.32 16.01
C SER A 249 13.75 -0.35 14.67
N LEU A 250 12.41 -0.25 14.67
CA LEU A 250 11.63 -0.18 13.43
C LEU A 250 11.85 1.17 12.72
N ILE A 251 11.98 2.26 13.47
CA ILE A 251 12.26 3.59 12.92
C ILE A 251 13.66 3.65 12.33
N VAL A 252 14.67 3.09 13.01
CA VAL A 252 16.04 2.97 12.49
C VAL A 252 16.06 2.15 11.19
N SER A 253 15.31 1.06 11.14
CA SER A 253 15.17 0.24 9.92
C SER A 253 14.44 1.01 8.80
N LEU A 254 13.39 1.76 9.12
CA LEU A 254 12.68 2.63 8.17
C LEU A 254 13.62 3.72 7.63
N HIS A 255 14.38 4.37 8.49
CA HIS A 255 15.39 5.36 8.12
C HIS A 255 16.39 4.80 7.09
N ALA A 256 16.95 3.60 7.35
CA ALA A 256 17.88 2.94 6.42
C ALA A 256 17.21 2.64 5.07
N SER A 257 15.96 2.18 5.08
CA SER A 257 15.19 1.92 3.86
C SER A 257 14.94 3.20 3.05
N LEU A 258 14.52 4.29 3.71
CA LEU A 258 14.25 5.57 3.04
C LEU A 258 15.54 6.18 2.46
N LYS A 259 16.67 6.05 3.15
CA LYS A 259 17.99 6.43 2.60
C LYS A 259 18.32 5.65 1.33
N ARG A 260 18.07 4.34 1.32
CA ARG A 260 18.26 3.53 0.14
C ARG A 260 17.36 4.03 -1.02
N ILE A 261 16.08 4.25 -0.75
CA ILE A 261 15.11 4.72 -1.75
C ILE A 261 15.50 6.07 -2.31
N LEU A 262 15.82 7.06 -1.45
CA LEU A 262 16.00 8.45 -1.90
C LEU A 262 17.42 8.76 -2.39
N HIS A 263 18.45 8.15 -1.80
CA HIS A 263 19.84 8.53 -2.09
C HIS A 263 20.57 7.51 -2.95
N ARG A 264 20.17 6.24 -2.94
CA ARG A 264 20.83 5.19 -3.75
C ARG A 264 20.06 4.87 -5.02
N GLU A 265 18.74 4.83 -4.97
CA GLU A 265 17.87 4.46 -6.09
C GLU A 265 17.24 5.70 -6.77
N THR A 266 17.02 6.78 -6.07
CA THR A 266 16.13 7.93 -6.31
C THR A 266 14.64 7.55 -6.26
N LEU A 267 13.78 8.51 -5.96
CA LEU A 267 12.33 8.24 -5.85
C LEU A 267 11.73 7.84 -7.20
N GLU A 268 12.12 8.52 -8.28
CA GLU A 268 11.71 8.19 -9.65
C GLU A 268 12.24 6.82 -10.10
N GLY A 269 13.48 6.49 -9.73
CA GLY A 269 14.08 5.17 -9.99
C GLY A 269 13.33 4.05 -9.27
N HIS A 270 12.91 4.31 -8.02
CA HIS A 270 12.10 3.40 -7.23
C HIS A 270 10.73 3.13 -7.89
N TRP A 271 10.04 4.17 -8.33
CA TRP A 271 8.79 4.04 -9.09
C TRP A 271 8.98 3.33 -10.43
N ALA A 272 10.05 3.66 -11.15
CA ALA A 272 10.38 3.02 -12.42
C ALA A 272 10.63 1.51 -12.26
N ARG A 273 11.31 1.09 -11.19
CA ARG A 273 11.52 -0.33 -10.86
C ARG A 273 10.19 -1.06 -10.64
N TYR A 274 9.25 -0.46 -9.91
CA TYR A 274 7.93 -1.08 -9.70
C TYR A 274 7.09 -1.14 -10.99
N ALA A 275 7.11 -0.10 -11.78
CA ALA A 275 6.42 -0.07 -13.09
C ALA A 275 7.01 -1.12 -14.04
N TRP A 276 8.35 -1.26 -14.06
CA TRP A 276 9.05 -2.30 -14.80
C TRP A 276 8.63 -3.70 -14.30
N ALA A 277 8.69 -3.95 -12.99
CA ALA A 277 8.31 -5.22 -12.39
C ALA A 277 6.88 -5.62 -12.75
N GLN A 278 5.93 -4.70 -12.62
CA GLN A 278 4.54 -4.89 -13.02
C GLN A 278 4.43 -5.30 -14.48
N SER A 279 5.07 -4.57 -15.40
CA SER A 279 4.97 -4.83 -16.84
C SER A 279 5.52 -6.20 -17.22
N VAL A 280 6.68 -6.56 -16.66
CA VAL A 280 7.35 -7.86 -16.91
C VAL A 280 6.54 -9.02 -16.34
N VAL A 281 6.07 -8.91 -15.10
CA VAL A 281 5.24 -9.95 -14.47
C VAL A 281 3.96 -10.18 -15.29
N ARG A 282 3.25 -9.12 -15.66
CA ARG A 282 1.99 -9.23 -16.44
C ARG A 282 2.22 -9.83 -17.82
N ALA A 283 3.30 -9.46 -18.50
CA ALA A 283 3.67 -10.05 -19.79
C ALA A 283 3.97 -11.55 -19.65
N GLY A 284 4.75 -11.94 -18.65
CA GLY A 284 5.10 -13.33 -18.39
C GLY A 284 3.90 -14.21 -18.01
N LEU A 285 2.99 -13.67 -17.20
CA LEU A 285 1.73 -14.35 -16.85
C LEU A 285 0.87 -14.64 -18.08
N ARG A 286 0.70 -13.65 -18.98
CA ARG A 286 -0.04 -13.84 -20.23
C ARG A 286 0.61 -14.87 -21.14
N ALA A 287 1.93 -14.89 -21.19
CA ALA A 287 2.68 -15.84 -22.02
C ALA A 287 2.46 -17.30 -21.62
N VAL A 288 2.10 -17.57 -20.38
CA VAL A 288 1.75 -18.90 -19.87
C VAL A 288 0.24 -19.12 -19.74
N GLY A 289 -0.58 -18.24 -20.35
CA GLY A 289 -2.04 -18.36 -20.38
C GLY A 289 -2.77 -17.94 -19.11
N CYS A 290 -2.09 -17.30 -18.16
CA CYS A 290 -2.72 -16.67 -17.00
C CYS A 290 -3.21 -15.26 -17.36
N THR A 291 -4.31 -14.81 -16.73
CA THR A 291 -4.95 -13.54 -17.07
C THR A 291 -4.93 -12.57 -15.90
N PRO A 292 -4.16 -11.46 -15.96
CA PRO A 292 -4.30 -10.37 -14.98
C PRO A 292 -5.74 -9.86 -14.93
N ILE A 293 -6.29 -9.68 -13.72
CA ILE A 293 -7.71 -9.32 -13.53
C ILE A 293 -7.96 -7.88 -13.96
N VAL A 294 -7.06 -6.97 -13.59
CA VAL A 294 -7.20 -5.54 -13.86
C VAL A 294 -6.66 -5.19 -15.24
N ALA A 295 -7.32 -4.30 -15.98
CA ALA A 295 -6.81 -3.76 -17.23
C ALA A 295 -5.47 -3.00 -17.03
N ASP A 296 -4.59 -2.98 -18.05
CA ASP A 296 -3.24 -2.38 -17.90
C ASP A 296 -3.28 -0.91 -17.51
N ALA A 297 -4.26 -0.14 -17.99
CA ALA A 297 -4.41 1.28 -17.69
C ALA A 297 -4.70 1.58 -16.21
N ALA A 298 -5.39 0.66 -15.50
CA ALA A 298 -5.74 0.79 -14.08
C ALA A 298 -4.92 -0.13 -13.18
N ALA A 299 -3.89 -0.80 -13.73
CA ALA A 299 -3.14 -1.80 -12.96
C ALA A 299 -2.19 -1.15 -11.95
N SER A 300 -2.13 -1.75 -10.77
CA SER A 300 -1.19 -1.42 -9.70
C SER A 300 0.26 -1.70 -10.08
N CYS A 301 1.18 -0.81 -9.72
CA CYS A 301 2.62 -1.06 -9.82
C CYS A 301 3.16 -1.92 -8.66
N THR A 302 2.40 -2.10 -7.58
CA THR A 302 2.86 -2.79 -6.36
C THR A 302 2.34 -4.21 -6.22
N VAL A 303 1.26 -4.57 -6.92
CA VAL A 303 0.66 -5.91 -6.90
C VAL A 303 0.00 -6.25 -8.22
N THR A 304 0.11 -7.50 -8.64
CA THR A 304 -0.69 -8.08 -9.74
C THR A 304 -1.54 -9.22 -9.21
N THR A 305 -2.86 -9.10 -9.37
CA THR A 305 -3.81 -10.20 -9.16
C THR A 305 -4.15 -10.80 -10.54
N PHE A 306 -4.10 -12.12 -10.65
CA PHE A 306 -4.32 -12.80 -11.92
C PHE A 306 -5.09 -14.10 -11.73
N ARG A 307 -5.99 -14.39 -12.67
CA ARG A 307 -6.62 -15.70 -12.80
C ARG A 307 -5.62 -16.70 -13.34
N VAL A 308 -5.57 -17.88 -12.76
CA VAL A 308 -4.78 -18.99 -13.29
C VAL A 308 -5.36 -19.48 -14.61
N HIS A 309 -4.56 -20.22 -15.39
CA HIS A 309 -5.03 -20.82 -16.64
C HIS A 309 -6.26 -21.72 -16.39
N PRO A 310 -7.25 -21.79 -17.29
CA PRO A 310 -8.46 -22.61 -17.10
C PRO A 310 -8.23 -24.09 -16.79
N ASP A 311 -7.09 -24.67 -17.20
CA ASP A 311 -6.71 -26.04 -16.89
C ASP A 311 -6.26 -26.27 -15.44
N VAL A 312 -6.15 -25.20 -14.66
CA VAL A 312 -5.85 -25.25 -13.23
C VAL A 312 -7.16 -25.09 -12.46
N SER A 313 -7.65 -26.18 -11.88
CA SER A 313 -8.95 -26.22 -11.20
C SER A 313 -9.02 -25.31 -9.96
N GLU A 314 -7.89 -25.19 -9.26
CA GLU A 314 -7.75 -24.33 -8.07
C GLU A 314 -6.37 -23.65 -8.05
N ALA A 315 -6.33 -22.34 -7.85
CA ALA A 315 -5.09 -21.55 -7.80
C ALA A 315 -4.11 -22.05 -6.72
N ALA A 316 -4.61 -22.71 -5.68
CA ALA A 316 -3.82 -23.34 -4.64
C ALA A 316 -2.86 -24.44 -5.16
N GLU A 317 -3.19 -25.11 -6.27
CA GLU A 317 -2.31 -26.10 -6.93
C GLU A 317 -1.02 -25.42 -7.41
N LEU A 318 -1.16 -24.37 -8.20
CA LEU A 318 -0.03 -23.58 -8.71
C LEU A 318 0.79 -22.96 -7.57
N ARG A 319 0.10 -22.36 -6.58
CA ARG A 319 0.75 -21.77 -5.41
C ARG A 319 1.61 -22.78 -4.66
N THR A 320 1.08 -23.99 -4.45
CA THR A 320 1.77 -25.08 -3.74
C THR A 320 2.98 -25.56 -4.53
N TYR A 321 2.84 -25.67 -5.86
CA TYR A 321 3.93 -26.06 -6.73
C TYR A 321 5.09 -25.04 -6.70
N LEU A 322 4.80 -23.75 -6.86
CA LEU A 322 5.79 -22.68 -6.79
C LEU A 322 6.55 -22.67 -5.46
N LEU A 323 5.82 -22.88 -4.35
CA LEU A 323 6.44 -22.95 -3.03
C LEU A 323 7.36 -24.15 -2.88
N ARG A 324 6.90 -25.35 -3.28
CA ARG A 324 7.64 -26.60 -3.03
C ARG A 324 8.82 -26.81 -3.98
N ASN A 325 8.66 -26.41 -5.25
CA ASN A 325 9.66 -26.73 -6.29
C ASN A 325 10.56 -25.53 -6.61
N HIS A 326 10.10 -24.31 -6.38
CA HIS A 326 10.85 -23.09 -6.72
C HIS A 326 11.08 -22.16 -5.52
N GLY A 327 10.53 -22.46 -4.35
CA GLY A 327 10.75 -21.69 -3.12
C GLY A 327 10.06 -20.32 -3.12
N PHE A 328 9.01 -20.10 -3.94
CA PHE A 328 8.26 -18.85 -4.00
C PHE A 328 6.92 -18.95 -3.27
N LEU A 329 6.65 -18.01 -2.37
CA LEU A 329 5.37 -17.90 -1.69
C LEU A 329 4.55 -16.75 -2.31
N ALA A 330 3.58 -17.10 -3.15
CA ALA A 330 2.55 -16.21 -3.66
C ALA A 330 1.38 -16.09 -2.68
N ALA A 331 0.62 -15.00 -2.75
CA ALA A 331 -0.60 -14.82 -1.95
C ALA A 331 -1.82 -15.42 -2.66
N GLN A 332 -2.74 -15.98 -1.86
CA GLN A 332 -4.09 -16.32 -2.33
C GLN A 332 -4.84 -15.01 -2.67
N ALA A 333 -5.66 -15.02 -3.70
CA ALA A 333 -6.58 -13.93 -3.97
C ALA A 333 -7.69 -13.87 -2.90
N MET A 334 -8.49 -12.81 -2.90
CA MET A 334 -9.52 -12.54 -1.89
C MET A 334 -10.92 -12.56 -2.51
N GLY A 335 -11.94 -12.70 -1.64
CA GLY A 335 -13.34 -12.63 -2.03
C GLY A 335 -13.70 -13.62 -3.14
N GLU A 336 -14.36 -13.14 -4.17
CA GLU A 336 -14.82 -13.93 -5.31
C GLU A 336 -13.68 -14.58 -6.13
N PHE A 337 -12.46 -14.03 -6.06
CA PHE A 337 -11.29 -14.53 -6.77
C PHE A 337 -10.50 -15.61 -6.00
N THR A 338 -10.92 -15.98 -4.80
CA THR A 338 -10.15 -16.87 -3.91
C THR A 338 -9.82 -18.21 -4.57
N ARG A 339 -10.73 -18.76 -5.36
CA ARG A 339 -10.58 -20.09 -5.94
C ARG A 339 -9.65 -20.14 -7.15
N ASP A 340 -9.76 -19.14 -8.03
CA ASP A 340 -9.20 -19.18 -9.38
C ASP A 340 -8.08 -18.15 -9.60
N ALA A 341 -7.66 -17.41 -8.56
CA ALA A 341 -6.64 -16.38 -8.72
C ALA A 341 -5.59 -16.37 -7.60
N LEU A 342 -4.42 -15.81 -7.94
CA LEU A 342 -3.30 -15.53 -7.04
C LEU A 342 -2.92 -14.06 -7.12
N ARG A 343 -2.20 -13.57 -6.10
CA ARG A 343 -1.62 -12.24 -6.04
C ARG A 343 -0.10 -12.32 -5.92
N ILE A 344 0.57 -11.49 -6.71
CA ILE A 344 2.02 -11.32 -6.67
C ILE A 344 2.32 -9.87 -6.29
N GLY A 345 3.01 -9.68 -5.17
CA GLY A 345 3.56 -8.38 -4.79
C GLY A 345 4.88 -8.12 -5.52
N HIS A 346 5.11 -6.86 -5.93
CA HIS A 346 6.34 -6.44 -6.59
C HIS A 346 7.18 -5.49 -5.74
N MET A 347 6.86 -5.35 -4.45
CA MET A 347 7.53 -4.45 -3.53
C MET A 347 8.78 -5.09 -2.91
N GLY A 348 9.74 -4.27 -2.51
CA GLY A 348 11.00 -4.74 -1.95
C GLY A 348 11.82 -5.55 -2.95
N LYS A 349 12.45 -6.60 -2.47
CA LYS A 349 13.22 -7.51 -3.32
C LYS A 349 12.38 -8.21 -4.39
N ALA A 350 11.07 -8.38 -4.15
CA ALA A 350 10.15 -8.98 -5.12
C ALA A 350 10.00 -8.14 -6.40
N GLY A 351 10.37 -6.86 -6.38
CA GLY A 351 10.44 -5.99 -7.55
C GLY A 351 11.79 -6.05 -8.29
N SER A 352 12.67 -6.98 -7.97
CA SER A 352 13.98 -7.14 -8.63
C SER A 352 13.98 -8.30 -9.63
N ARG A 353 14.95 -8.25 -10.56
CA ARG A 353 15.17 -9.32 -11.54
C ARG A 353 15.43 -10.67 -10.87
N ASP A 354 16.18 -10.68 -9.76
CA ASP A 354 16.54 -11.90 -9.00
C ASP A 354 15.33 -12.66 -8.43
N TYR A 355 14.17 -11.98 -8.33
CA TYR A 355 12.91 -12.58 -7.92
C TYR A 355 12.00 -12.88 -9.11
N ILE A 356 11.86 -11.93 -10.03
CA ILE A 356 10.90 -12.00 -11.13
C ILE A 356 11.29 -13.06 -12.15
N GLU A 357 12.56 -13.10 -12.59
CA GLU A 357 13.02 -14.06 -13.61
C GLU A 357 12.81 -15.52 -13.16
N PRO A 358 13.32 -15.97 -12.00
CA PRO A 358 13.11 -17.36 -11.59
C PRO A 358 11.64 -17.67 -11.21
N PHE A 359 10.86 -16.68 -10.75
CA PHE A 359 9.42 -16.86 -10.56
C PHE A 359 8.71 -17.16 -11.89
N LEU A 360 8.97 -16.37 -12.94
CA LEU A 360 8.36 -16.56 -14.26
C LEU A 360 8.77 -17.90 -14.87
N LEU A 361 10.04 -18.32 -14.70
CA LEU A 361 10.49 -19.64 -15.09
C LEU A 361 9.78 -20.75 -14.31
N GLY A 362 9.51 -20.56 -13.03
CA GLY A 362 8.73 -21.49 -12.22
C GLY A 362 7.27 -21.61 -12.69
N MET A 363 6.66 -20.50 -13.13
CA MET A 363 5.34 -20.51 -13.78
C MET A 363 5.36 -21.33 -15.07
N GLU A 364 6.33 -21.08 -15.95
CA GLU A 364 6.51 -21.83 -17.20
C GLU A 364 6.74 -23.32 -16.94
N ASP A 365 7.58 -23.66 -15.96
CA ASP A 365 7.87 -25.04 -15.58
C ASP A 365 6.59 -25.77 -15.13
N PHE A 366 5.75 -25.18 -14.31
CA PHE A 366 4.47 -25.77 -13.90
C PHE A 366 3.59 -26.12 -15.09
N PHE A 367 3.38 -25.20 -16.03
CA PHE A 367 2.52 -25.43 -17.18
C PHE A 367 3.10 -26.48 -18.14
N ARG A 368 4.42 -26.51 -18.32
CA ARG A 368 5.09 -27.50 -19.18
C ARG A 368 5.11 -28.89 -18.56
N THR A 369 5.50 -29.00 -17.28
CA THR A 369 5.80 -30.30 -16.65
C THR A 369 4.60 -30.92 -15.96
N VAL A 370 3.71 -30.11 -15.37
CA VAL A 370 2.53 -30.59 -14.64
C VAL A 370 1.29 -30.61 -15.52
N LYS A 371 1.10 -29.57 -16.35
CA LYS A 371 -0.08 -29.46 -17.22
C LYS A 371 0.17 -29.96 -18.64
N GLY A 372 1.41 -30.23 -19.03
CA GLY A 372 1.76 -30.78 -20.35
C GLY A 372 1.59 -29.79 -21.51
N HIS A 373 1.61 -28.47 -21.23
CA HIS A 373 1.48 -27.46 -22.27
C HIS A 373 2.73 -27.41 -23.17
N ASP A 374 2.53 -27.31 -24.47
CA ASP A 374 3.64 -27.10 -25.44
C ASP A 374 4.00 -25.62 -25.53
N LEU A 375 4.65 -25.11 -24.49
CA LEU A 375 5.13 -23.73 -24.41
C LEU A 375 6.59 -23.63 -24.87
N PRO A 376 6.94 -22.64 -25.71
CA PRO A 376 8.34 -22.35 -26.05
C PRO A 376 9.17 -22.05 -24.77
N ARG A 377 10.36 -22.62 -24.66
CA ARG A 377 11.23 -22.36 -23.50
C ARG A 377 11.58 -20.89 -23.39
N GLY A 378 11.37 -20.32 -22.20
CA GLY A 378 11.61 -18.91 -21.90
C GLY A 378 10.54 -17.98 -22.48
N CYS A 379 9.35 -18.47 -22.88
CA CYS A 379 8.25 -17.63 -23.33
C CYS A 379 7.79 -16.65 -22.24
N SER A 380 7.81 -17.09 -20.99
CA SER A 380 7.49 -16.24 -19.83
C SER A 380 8.45 -15.05 -19.64
N LEU A 381 9.67 -15.12 -20.20
CA LEU A 381 10.68 -14.07 -20.09
C LEU A 381 10.65 -13.05 -21.24
N GLU A 382 9.71 -13.12 -22.16
CA GLU A 382 9.64 -12.20 -23.30
C GLU A 382 9.50 -10.73 -22.86
N GLY A 383 8.72 -10.46 -21.81
CA GLY A 383 8.63 -9.13 -21.20
C GLY A 383 9.97 -8.62 -20.69
N LEU A 384 10.78 -9.50 -20.08
CA LEU A 384 12.13 -9.20 -19.61
C LEU A 384 13.07 -8.85 -20.76
N ARG A 385 13.03 -9.60 -21.85
CA ARG A 385 13.87 -9.37 -23.05
C ARG A 385 13.52 -8.05 -23.73
N ARG A 386 12.23 -7.69 -23.80
CA ARG A 386 11.76 -6.44 -24.43
C ARG A 386 12.04 -5.21 -23.59
N SER A 387 12.10 -5.33 -22.27
CA SER A 387 12.30 -4.19 -21.38
C SER A 387 13.67 -3.53 -21.56
N GLY A 388 14.70 -4.28 -21.98
CA GLY A 388 16.08 -3.78 -22.13
C GLY A 388 16.73 -3.23 -20.85
N ILE A 389 15.97 -3.21 -19.76
CA ILE A 389 16.34 -2.65 -18.45
C ILE A 389 16.51 -3.82 -17.48
N SER A 390 17.50 -3.72 -16.61
CA SER A 390 17.73 -4.66 -15.50
C SER A 390 17.76 -3.87 -14.21
N PHE A 391 16.77 -4.09 -13.35
CA PHE A 391 16.74 -3.59 -11.97
C PHE A 391 17.14 -4.69 -10.98
#